data_a9b854a8b74b45b7ec1d782bb2253d14
#
_entry.id   a9b854a8b74b45b7ec1d782bb2253d14
#
_cell.length_a   1.000
_cell.length_b   1.000
_cell.length_c   1.000
_cell.angle_alpha   90.00
_cell.angle_beta   90.00
_cell.angle_gamma   90.00
#
_symmetry.space_group_name_H-M   'P 1'
#
loop_
_entity.id
_entity.type
_entity.pdbx_description
1 polymer ?
#
loop_
_entity_poly.entity_id
_entity_poly.type
_entity_poly.pdbx_seq_one_letter_code
_entity_poly.pdbx_strand_id
1 'polypeptide(L)'
;GGAAGGVLKHFGEENDLFLFDFYDPYLEYAKSQGINVVKGGLEEINFKPDVIILSHVIEHWNNFEREIEKLIKVQEVGKTMNYIEFPGIDSIKKGRREGDVLGDLQVPHVYYFTSYVFENLMNRYGFEKLYIDTLIKSVFVYTGKKKTLINHYQTVYNDLIKAETTRKIQIFKNFIKLLIPKFLITTIRKF
;
A
#
# COMPACT_ATOMS: atom_id res chain seq x y z
N GLY A 1 -10.04 2.19 7.68
CA GLY A 1 -9.38 3.35 7.52
C GLY A 1 -9.67 4.21 6.29
N GLY A 2 -10.88 4.82 6.22
CA GLY A 2 -11.19 5.79 5.15
C GLY A 2 -10.66 7.20 5.43
N ALA A 3 -10.04 7.42 6.58
CA ALA A 3 -9.60 8.72 7.09
C ALA A 3 -10.70 9.79 6.92
N ALA A 4 -10.38 10.96 6.39
CA ALA A 4 -11.34 12.04 6.19
C ALA A 4 -12.08 12.01 4.84
N GLY A 5 -12.07 10.87 4.12
CA GLY A 5 -12.78 10.70 2.85
C GLY A 5 -12.13 11.41 1.65
N GLY A 6 -10.84 11.74 1.72
CA GLY A 6 -10.16 12.50 0.67
C GLY A 6 -10.25 11.89 -0.73
N VAL A 7 -10.21 10.56 -0.83
CA VAL A 7 -10.35 9.84 -2.10
C VAL A 7 -11.79 9.91 -2.61
N LEU A 8 -12.78 9.78 -1.72
CA LEU A 8 -14.20 9.74 -2.09
C LEU A 8 -14.72 11.07 -2.65
N LYS A 9 -14.09 12.20 -2.33
CA LYS A 9 -14.45 13.52 -2.86
C LYS A 9 -14.35 13.64 -4.39
N HIS A 10 -13.62 12.74 -5.03
CA HIS A 10 -13.45 12.74 -6.49
C HIS A 10 -14.55 11.96 -7.22
N PHE A 11 -15.44 11.30 -6.48
CA PHE A 11 -16.62 10.63 -7.05
C PHE A 11 -17.82 11.59 -7.03
N GLY A 12 -18.60 11.59 -8.11
CA GLY A 12 -19.75 12.49 -8.25
C GLY A 12 -20.93 12.12 -7.34
N GLU A 13 -21.90 13.03 -7.27
CA GLU A 13 -23.13 12.88 -6.45
C GLU A 13 -24.04 11.72 -6.90
N GLU A 14 -23.80 11.18 -8.11
CA GLU A 14 -24.49 10.01 -8.65
C GLU A 14 -24.07 8.70 -7.98
N ASN A 15 -23.07 8.72 -7.10
CA ASN A 15 -22.55 7.55 -6.40
C ASN A 15 -22.96 7.53 -4.93
N ASP A 16 -23.36 6.36 -4.43
CA ASP A 16 -23.59 6.14 -3.01
C ASP A 16 -22.25 5.93 -2.31
N LEU A 17 -21.75 6.96 -1.65
CA LEU A 17 -20.45 6.97 -1.00
C LEU A 17 -20.56 6.57 0.46
N PHE A 18 -19.78 5.56 0.87
CA PHE A 18 -19.67 5.08 2.26
C PHE A 18 -18.22 5.12 2.73
N LEU A 19 -18.00 5.69 3.91
CA LEU A 19 -16.70 5.74 4.57
C LEU A 19 -16.75 4.96 5.88
N PHE A 20 -15.81 4.05 6.02
CA PHE A 20 -15.64 3.23 7.23
C PHE A 20 -14.34 3.61 7.93
N ASP A 21 -14.41 4.04 9.19
CA ASP A 21 -13.25 4.36 10.02
C ASP A 21 -13.59 4.15 11.51
N PHE A 22 -12.56 4.05 12.36
CA PHE A 22 -12.71 3.93 13.81
C PHE A 22 -12.59 5.28 14.52
N TYR A 23 -12.06 6.33 13.85
CA TYR A 23 -11.75 7.61 14.46
C TYR A 23 -12.86 8.63 14.22
N ASP A 24 -13.58 8.98 15.28
CA ASP A 24 -14.77 9.83 15.23
C ASP A 24 -14.55 11.18 14.53
N PRO A 25 -13.44 11.95 14.75
CA PRO A 25 -13.24 13.21 14.05
C PRO A 25 -13.14 13.08 12.53
N TYR A 26 -12.62 11.95 11.99
CA TYR A 26 -12.64 11.69 10.56
C TYR A 26 -14.05 11.42 10.02
N LEU A 27 -14.85 10.66 10.78
CA LEU A 27 -16.23 10.36 10.45
C LEU A 27 -17.08 11.64 10.45
N GLU A 28 -16.96 12.50 11.47
CA GLU A 28 -17.67 13.78 11.57
C GLU A 28 -17.33 14.69 10.39
N TYR A 29 -16.05 14.81 10.04
CA TYR A 29 -15.64 15.60 8.89
C TYR A 29 -16.20 15.04 7.57
N ALA A 30 -16.07 13.74 7.32
CA ALA A 30 -16.59 13.10 6.11
C ALA A 30 -18.11 13.28 5.99
N LYS A 31 -18.86 13.14 7.09
CA LYS A 31 -20.30 13.39 7.16
C LYS A 31 -20.64 14.84 6.79
N SER A 32 -19.83 15.81 7.24
CA SER A 32 -20.04 17.22 6.86
C SER A 32 -19.83 17.50 5.37
N GLN A 33 -19.18 16.57 4.66
CA GLN A 33 -18.97 16.62 3.21
C GLN A 33 -20.01 15.80 2.41
N GLY A 34 -21.09 15.33 3.07
CA GLY A 34 -22.15 14.57 2.41
C GLY A 34 -21.87 13.08 2.21
N ILE A 35 -20.80 12.55 2.82
CA ILE A 35 -20.43 11.13 2.72
C ILE A 35 -21.18 10.34 3.82
N ASN A 36 -21.78 9.20 3.48
CA ASN A 36 -22.31 8.28 4.47
C ASN A 36 -21.15 7.67 5.29
N VAL A 37 -21.26 7.69 6.60
CA VAL A 37 -20.20 7.24 7.48
C VAL A 37 -20.65 6.10 8.38
N VAL A 38 -19.75 5.14 8.58
CA VAL A 38 -19.97 4.00 9.48
C VAL A 38 -18.72 3.84 10.35
N LYS A 39 -18.94 3.76 11.68
CA LYS A 39 -17.85 3.48 12.62
C LYS A 39 -17.56 2.00 12.63
N GLY A 40 -16.37 1.61 12.16
CA GLY A 40 -15.95 0.22 12.08
C GLY A 40 -15.12 -0.10 10.84
N GLY A 41 -15.01 -1.38 10.53
CA GLY A 41 -14.23 -1.92 9.42
C GLY A 41 -15.08 -2.68 8.41
N LEU A 42 -14.45 -3.64 7.73
CA LEU A 42 -15.11 -4.47 6.70
C LEU A 42 -16.30 -5.28 7.24
N GLU A 43 -16.32 -5.59 8.53
CA GLU A 43 -17.38 -6.33 9.21
C GLU A 43 -18.72 -5.59 9.26
N GLU A 44 -18.69 -4.27 9.16
CA GLU A 44 -19.89 -3.42 9.19
C GLU A 44 -20.55 -3.27 7.81
N ILE A 45 -19.90 -3.77 6.74
CA ILE A 45 -20.46 -3.74 5.39
C ILE A 45 -21.54 -4.82 5.27
N ASN A 46 -22.81 -4.40 5.13
CA ASN A 46 -23.97 -5.28 5.02
C ASN A 46 -24.63 -5.27 3.62
N PHE A 47 -23.91 -4.74 2.64
CA PHE A 47 -24.33 -4.67 1.21
C PHE A 47 -23.19 -5.17 0.31
N LYS A 48 -23.43 -5.25 -0.99
CA LYS A 48 -22.42 -5.61 -2.01
C LYS A 48 -22.00 -4.33 -2.75
N PRO A 49 -20.81 -3.78 -2.44
CA PRO A 49 -20.33 -2.57 -3.12
C PRO A 49 -19.82 -2.90 -4.53
N ASP A 50 -19.96 -1.97 -5.46
CA ASP A 50 -19.35 -2.05 -6.79
C ASP A 50 -17.84 -1.84 -6.71
N VAL A 51 -17.38 -0.94 -5.84
CA VAL A 51 -15.96 -0.60 -5.64
C VAL A 51 -15.63 -0.55 -4.15
N ILE A 52 -14.55 -1.21 -3.77
CA ILE A 52 -13.93 -1.10 -2.44
C ILE A 52 -12.58 -0.42 -2.60
N ILE A 53 -12.32 0.61 -1.81
CA ILE A 53 -11.05 1.35 -1.79
C ILE A 53 -10.34 1.09 -0.46
N LEU A 54 -9.16 0.47 -0.53
CA LEU A 54 -8.27 0.22 0.60
C LEU A 54 -6.95 0.99 0.38
N SER A 55 -6.95 2.27 0.74
CA SER A 55 -5.77 3.14 0.62
C SER A 55 -5.07 3.22 1.97
N HIS A 56 -3.85 2.73 2.05
CA HIS A 56 -3.07 2.66 3.29
C HIS A 56 -3.79 1.95 4.44
N VAL A 57 -4.30 0.75 4.18
CA VAL A 57 -5.05 -0.08 5.13
C VAL A 57 -4.40 -1.44 5.33
N ILE A 58 -4.07 -2.13 4.23
CA ILE A 58 -3.65 -3.54 4.25
C ILE A 58 -2.32 -3.73 4.98
N GLU A 59 -1.39 -2.79 4.86
CA GLU A 59 -0.10 -2.83 5.54
C GLU A 59 -0.20 -2.74 7.06
N HIS A 60 -1.36 -2.33 7.59
CA HIS A 60 -1.64 -2.24 9.02
C HIS A 60 -2.42 -3.43 9.57
N TRP A 61 -2.85 -4.38 8.74
CA TRP A 61 -3.58 -5.55 9.21
C TRP A 61 -2.72 -6.40 10.15
N ASN A 62 -3.22 -6.71 11.33
CA ASN A 62 -2.51 -7.57 12.28
C ASN A 62 -2.60 -9.05 11.92
N ASN A 63 -3.67 -9.45 11.23
CA ASN A 63 -3.90 -10.81 10.77
C ASN A 63 -4.48 -10.76 9.36
N PHE A 64 -3.62 -10.97 8.35
CA PHE A 64 -4.00 -10.87 6.95
C PHE A 64 -5.10 -11.86 6.57
N GLU A 65 -5.02 -13.10 7.05
CA GLU A 65 -5.99 -14.15 6.73
C GLU A 65 -7.40 -13.79 7.21
N ARG A 66 -7.52 -13.34 8.44
CA ARG A 66 -8.79 -12.89 9.02
C ARG A 66 -9.39 -11.71 8.26
N GLU A 67 -8.59 -10.71 7.93
CA GLU A 67 -9.09 -9.50 7.28
C GLU A 67 -9.43 -9.73 5.80
N ILE A 68 -8.67 -10.57 5.08
CA ILE A 68 -9.00 -10.94 3.70
C ILE A 68 -10.28 -11.79 3.63
N GLU A 69 -10.56 -12.61 4.64
CA GLU A 69 -11.85 -13.35 4.74
C GLU A 69 -13.04 -12.41 4.92
N LYS A 70 -12.89 -11.33 5.70
CA LYS A 70 -13.92 -10.29 5.80
C LYS A 70 -14.13 -9.60 4.46
N LEU A 71 -13.03 -9.27 3.75
CA LEU A 71 -13.09 -8.67 2.42
C LEU A 71 -13.82 -9.58 1.44
N ILE A 72 -13.56 -10.89 1.46
CA ILE A 72 -14.22 -11.87 0.59
C ILE A 72 -15.75 -11.91 0.84
N LYS A 73 -16.19 -11.82 2.08
CA LYS A 73 -17.63 -11.89 2.42
C LYS A 73 -18.46 -10.77 1.79
N VAL A 74 -17.87 -9.62 1.56
CA VAL A 74 -18.56 -8.44 0.99
C VAL A 74 -18.49 -8.37 -0.53
N GLN A 75 -17.73 -9.28 -1.20
CA GLN A 75 -17.62 -9.30 -2.65
C GLN A 75 -18.90 -9.77 -3.33
N GLU A 76 -19.23 -9.16 -4.47
CA GLU A 76 -20.03 -9.79 -5.53
C GLU A 76 -19.07 -10.41 -6.54
N VAL A 77 -19.11 -11.75 -6.70
CA VAL A 77 -18.17 -12.50 -7.52
C VAL A 77 -18.16 -12.00 -8.96
N GLY A 78 -16.98 -11.64 -9.45
CA GLY A 78 -16.77 -11.15 -10.81
C GLY A 78 -17.21 -9.70 -11.07
N LYS A 79 -17.71 -8.99 -10.06
CA LYS A 79 -18.21 -7.62 -10.21
C LYS A 79 -17.50 -6.61 -9.33
N THR A 80 -17.46 -6.85 -7.98
CA THR A 80 -16.83 -5.89 -7.07
C THR A 80 -15.36 -5.67 -7.43
N MET A 81 -15.00 -4.43 -7.72
CA MET A 81 -13.63 -4.01 -7.95
C MET A 81 -12.98 -3.56 -6.65
N ASN A 82 -11.75 -3.99 -6.42
CA ASN A 82 -10.98 -3.61 -5.24
C ASN A 82 -9.78 -2.77 -5.67
N TYR A 83 -9.85 -1.45 -5.43
CA TYR A 83 -8.68 -0.59 -5.52
C TYR A 83 -7.89 -0.68 -4.23
N ILE A 84 -6.63 -1.06 -4.33
CA ILE A 84 -5.76 -1.26 -3.18
C ILE A 84 -4.44 -0.55 -3.44
N GLU A 85 -4.05 0.35 -2.53
CA GLU A 85 -2.76 1.01 -2.59
C GLU A 85 -2.10 1.10 -1.21
N PHE A 86 -0.79 0.88 -1.19
CA PHE A 86 0.07 1.08 -0.03
C PHE A 86 1.56 1.07 -0.47
N PRO A 87 2.51 1.54 0.37
CA PRO A 87 3.91 1.57 0.00
C PRO A 87 4.49 0.17 -0.22
N GLY A 88 4.89 -0.14 -1.45
CA GLY A 88 5.59 -1.39 -1.78
C GLY A 88 7.09 -1.31 -1.50
N ILE A 89 7.74 -2.47 -1.24
CA ILE A 89 9.20 -2.57 -1.06
C ILE A 89 9.95 -2.03 -2.28
N ASP A 90 9.38 -2.17 -3.48
CA ASP A 90 10.01 -1.66 -4.71
C ASP A 90 10.11 -0.13 -4.71
N SER A 91 9.21 0.58 -4.01
CA SER A 91 9.30 2.02 -3.82
C SER A 91 10.44 2.40 -2.85
N ILE A 92 10.70 1.56 -1.86
CA ILE A 92 11.79 1.74 -0.89
C ILE A 92 13.14 1.67 -1.60
N LYS A 93 13.30 0.75 -2.57
CA LYS A 93 14.55 0.64 -3.36
C LYS A 93 14.88 1.89 -4.16
N LYS A 94 13.87 2.62 -4.63
CA LYS A 94 14.03 3.90 -5.35
C LYS A 94 14.23 5.08 -4.41
N GLY A 95 14.02 4.86 -3.11
CA GLY A 95 14.36 5.71 -1.98
C GLY A 95 13.72 7.09 -1.96
N ARG A 96 12.68 7.27 -1.15
CA ARG A 96 12.30 8.62 -0.69
C ARG A 96 13.45 9.32 0.02
N ARG A 97 14.44 8.56 0.51
CA ARG A 97 15.61 9.01 1.27
C ARG A 97 16.91 8.51 0.64
N GLU A 98 17.07 8.70 -0.67
CA GLU A 98 18.33 8.42 -1.40
C GLU A 98 18.89 6.99 -1.20
N GLY A 99 18.00 5.98 -1.08
CA GLY A 99 18.39 4.58 -0.93
C GLY A 99 18.52 4.13 0.54
N ASP A 100 18.09 4.92 1.51
CA ASP A 100 17.99 4.48 2.91
C ASP A 100 16.74 3.63 3.13
N VAL A 101 16.86 2.32 2.90
CA VAL A 101 15.78 1.35 3.09
C VAL A 101 15.22 1.40 4.52
N LEU A 102 16.09 1.58 5.54
CA LEU A 102 15.63 1.60 6.93
C LEU A 102 14.85 2.88 7.26
N GLY A 103 15.17 3.99 6.59
CA GLY A 103 14.46 5.25 6.76
C GLY A 103 13.02 5.22 6.22
N ASP A 104 12.70 4.27 5.35
CA ASP A 104 11.36 4.09 4.79
C ASP A 104 10.52 3.06 5.56
N LEU A 105 11.13 2.27 6.47
CA LEU A 105 10.39 1.37 7.35
C LEU A 105 9.65 2.18 8.43
N GLN A 106 8.37 1.95 8.56
CA GLN A 106 7.50 2.63 9.52
C GLN A 106 7.00 1.65 10.58
N VAL A 107 7.04 2.05 11.84
CA VAL A 107 6.62 1.21 12.98
C VAL A 107 5.18 0.67 12.84
N PRO A 108 4.19 1.42 12.35
CA PRO A 108 2.81 0.92 12.25
C PRO A 108 2.58 -0.04 11.09
N HIS A 109 3.53 -0.23 10.18
CA HIS A 109 3.37 -1.15 9.05
C HIS A 109 3.79 -2.56 9.46
N VAL A 110 2.84 -3.48 9.53
CA VAL A 110 3.07 -4.90 9.85
C VAL A 110 3.61 -5.64 8.63
N TYR A 111 3.17 -5.24 7.43
CA TYR A 111 3.55 -5.90 6.18
C TYR A 111 4.22 -4.94 5.21
N TYR A 112 5.23 -5.48 4.52
CA TYR A 112 5.89 -4.85 3.39
C TYR A 112 5.93 -5.85 2.24
N PHE A 113 5.29 -5.52 1.12
CA PHE A 113 5.21 -6.39 -0.04
C PHE A 113 5.98 -5.83 -1.23
N THR A 114 6.47 -6.71 -2.10
CA THR A 114 6.70 -6.37 -3.50
C THR A 114 5.38 -6.55 -4.27
N SER A 115 5.24 -5.89 -5.43
CA SER A 115 4.03 -6.00 -6.26
C SER A 115 3.71 -7.45 -6.63
N TYR A 116 4.71 -8.23 -7.02
CA TYR A 116 4.54 -9.64 -7.40
C TYR A 116 4.21 -10.58 -6.22
N VAL A 117 4.73 -10.29 -5.01
CA VAL A 117 4.35 -11.06 -3.81
C VAL A 117 2.92 -10.74 -3.40
N PHE A 118 2.52 -9.48 -3.48
CA PHE A 118 1.15 -9.08 -3.16
C PHE A 118 0.16 -9.67 -4.18
N GLU A 119 0.44 -9.60 -5.48
CA GLU A 119 -0.37 -10.26 -6.52
C GLU A 119 -0.53 -11.75 -6.25
N ASN A 120 0.58 -12.44 -5.96
CA ASN A 120 0.59 -13.86 -5.68
C ASN A 120 -0.26 -14.21 -4.44
N LEU A 121 -0.19 -13.38 -3.40
CA LEU A 121 -1.00 -13.53 -2.20
C LEU A 121 -2.50 -13.34 -2.49
N MET A 122 -2.87 -12.29 -3.22
CA MET A 122 -4.25 -12.03 -3.62
C MET A 122 -4.81 -13.16 -4.50
N ASN A 123 -4.01 -13.69 -5.44
CA ASN A 123 -4.37 -14.85 -6.26
C ASN A 123 -4.67 -16.09 -5.41
N ARG A 124 -3.92 -16.33 -4.32
CA ARG A 124 -4.18 -17.45 -3.39
C ARG A 124 -5.58 -17.36 -2.77
N TYR A 125 -6.07 -16.15 -2.52
CA TYR A 125 -7.39 -15.91 -1.95
C TYR A 125 -8.52 -15.77 -2.99
N GLY A 126 -8.22 -15.95 -4.28
CA GLY A 126 -9.20 -15.95 -5.35
C GLY A 126 -9.49 -14.58 -5.95
N PHE A 127 -8.62 -13.61 -5.71
CA PHE A 127 -8.65 -12.32 -6.39
C PHE A 127 -7.80 -12.38 -7.67
N GLU A 128 -8.33 -11.89 -8.76
CA GLU A 128 -7.65 -11.79 -10.04
C GLU A 128 -7.22 -10.34 -10.29
N LYS A 129 -5.97 -10.17 -10.70
CA LYS A 129 -5.40 -8.86 -10.99
C LYS A 129 -5.95 -8.31 -12.30
N LEU A 130 -6.44 -7.08 -12.28
CA LEU A 130 -6.68 -6.25 -13.46
C LEU A 130 -5.51 -5.28 -13.70
N TYR A 131 -4.94 -4.74 -12.62
CA TYR A 131 -3.79 -3.84 -12.67
C TYR A 131 -2.97 -3.94 -11.39
N ILE A 132 -1.65 -3.76 -11.49
CA ILE A 132 -0.74 -3.50 -10.36
C ILE A 132 0.54 -2.84 -10.86
N ASP A 133 1.03 -1.82 -10.14
CA ASP A 133 2.33 -1.21 -10.38
C ASP A 133 3.34 -1.54 -9.26
N THR A 134 4.57 -1.07 -9.40
CA THR A 134 5.66 -1.29 -8.43
C THR A 134 5.47 -0.51 -7.12
N LEU A 135 4.57 0.47 -7.09
CA LEU A 135 4.20 1.22 -5.87
C LEU A 135 3.00 0.59 -5.15
N ILE A 136 2.55 -0.57 -5.65
CA ILE A 136 1.32 -1.27 -5.24
C ILE A 136 0.11 -0.33 -5.26
N LYS A 137 -0.09 0.35 -6.40
CA LYS A 137 -1.39 0.81 -6.82
C LYS A 137 -1.99 -0.29 -7.67
N SER A 138 -3.10 -0.84 -7.24
CA SER A 138 -3.61 -2.06 -7.85
C SER A 138 -5.12 -2.10 -7.92
N VAL A 139 -5.63 -2.86 -8.89
CA VAL A 139 -7.06 -3.18 -9.04
C VAL A 139 -7.20 -4.69 -9.15
N PHE A 140 -8.05 -5.25 -8.31
CA PHE A 140 -8.37 -6.67 -8.30
C PHE A 140 -9.88 -6.88 -8.38
N VAL A 141 -10.29 -8.02 -8.94
CA VAL A 141 -11.66 -8.52 -8.90
C VAL A 141 -11.67 -9.89 -8.20
N TYR A 142 -12.66 -10.13 -7.35
CA TYR A 142 -12.81 -11.42 -6.70
C TYR A 142 -13.54 -12.40 -7.62
N THR A 143 -12.84 -13.46 -8.05
CA THR A 143 -13.41 -14.50 -8.92
C THR A 143 -13.65 -15.82 -8.18
N GLY A 144 -13.13 -15.95 -6.94
CA GLY A 144 -13.14 -17.20 -6.19
C GLY A 144 -12.14 -18.25 -6.68
N LYS A 145 -11.46 -18.02 -7.82
CA LYS A 145 -10.49 -18.96 -8.42
C LYS A 145 -9.14 -18.82 -7.72
N LYS A 146 -8.89 -19.69 -6.75
CA LYS A 146 -7.64 -19.72 -6.00
C LYS A 146 -6.50 -20.28 -6.83
N LYS A 147 -5.31 -19.67 -6.77
CA LYS A 147 -4.08 -20.16 -7.39
C LYS A 147 -3.09 -20.62 -6.31
N THR A 148 -2.19 -21.54 -6.69
CA THR A 148 -1.11 -22.01 -5.81
C THR A 148 -0.13 -20.86 -5.51
N LEU A 149 0.25 -20.74 -4.24
CA LEU A 149 1.23 -19.74 -3.80
C LEU A 149 2.62 -20.08 -4.37
N ILE A 150 3.25 -19.12 -5.02
CA ILE A 150 4.63 -19.22 -5.50
C ILE A 150 5.57 -18.68 -4.42
N ASN A 151 6.62 -19.44 -4.10
CA ASN A 151 7.61 -19.00 -3.13
C ASN A 151 8.59 -18.01 -3.78
N HIS A 152 8.53 -16.75 -3.36
CA HIS A 152 9.41 -15.67 -3.81
C HIS A 152 10.50 -15.31 -2.78
N TYR A 153 10.68 -16.11 -1.73
CA TYR A 153 11.59 -15.78 -0.62
C TYR A 153 12.99 -15.40 -1.09
N GLN A 154 13.61 -16.24 -1.92
CA GLN A 154 15.00 -16.00 -2.35
C GLN A 154 15.14 -14.72 -3.17
N THR A 155 14.16 -14.41 -4.03
CA THR A 155 14.16 -13.19 -4.83
C THR A 155 14.05 -11.96 -3.94
N VAL A 156 13.10 -11.94 -3.02
CA VAL A 156 12.91 -10.82 -2.07
C VAL A 156 14.13 -10.65 -1.18
N TYR A 157 14.67 -11.75 -0.66
CA TYR A 157 15.87 -11.72 0.18
C TYR A 157 17.07 -11.09 -0.55
N ASN A 158 17.35 -11.54 -1.77
CA ASN A 158 18.45 -11.00 -2.58
C ASN A 158 18.26 -9.51 -2.88
N ASP A 159 17.03 -9.10 -3.16
CA ASP A 159 16.69 -7.70 -3.40
C ASP A 159 16.91 -6.83 -2.15
N LEU A 160 16.55 -7.32 -0.97
CA LEU A 160 16.79 -6.60 0.30
C LEU A 160 18.27 -6.49 0.62
N ILE A 161 19.06 -7.57 0.42
CA ILE A 161 20.53 -7.54 0.61
C ILE A 161 21.17 -6.52 -0.35
N LYS A 162 20.73 -6.47 -1.61
CA LYS A 162 21.21 -5.48 -2.58
C LYS A 162 20.85 -4.05 -2.16
N ALA A 163 19.65 -3.83 -1.66
CA ALA A 163 19.21 -2.53 -1.18
C ALA A 163 20.04 -2.08 0.05
N GLU A 164 20.31 -2.99 1.02
CA GLU A 164 21.14 -2.70 2.19
C GLU A 164 22.60 -2.40 1.81
N THR A 165 23.16 -3.12 0.84
CA THR A 165 24.49 -2.84 0.32
C THR A 165 24.55 -1.44 -0.31
N THR A 166 23.55 -1.07 -1.10
CA THR A 166 23.44 0.26 -1.70
C THR A 166 23.36 1.34 -0.62
N ARG A 167 22.57 1.12 0.44
CA ARG A 167 22.46 2.03 1.57
C ARG A 167 23.81 2.26 2.25
N LYS A 168 24.55 1.21 2.55
CA LYS A 168 25.90 1.31 3.17
C LYS A 168 26.85 2.12 2.31
N ILE A 169 26.87 1.88 1.00
CA ILE A 169 27.69 2.66 0.06
C ILE A 169 27.28 4.14 0.08
N GLN A 170 25.98 4.44 0.11
CA GLN A 170 25.50 5.81 0.14
C GLN A 170 25.86 6.54 1.45
N ILE A 171 25.73 5.86 2.60
CA ILE A 171 26.17 6.41 3.89
C ILE A 171 27.65 6.73 3.85
N PHE A 172 28.48 5.82 3.34
CA PHE A 172 29.92 6.03 3.21
C PHE A 172 30.25 7.21 2.28
N LYS A 173 29.57 7.32 1.12
CA LYS A 173 29.73 8.46 0.22
C LYS A 173 29.35 9.79 0.89
N ASN A 174 28.27 9.81 1.65
CA ASN A 174 27.82 10.99 2.37
C ASN A 174 28.81 11.38 3.47
N PHE A 175 29.37 10.39 4.19
CA PHE A 175 30.42 10.63 5.18
C PHE A 175 31.67 11.27 4.54
N ILE A 176 32.15 10.73 3.41
CA ILE A 176 33.27 11.32 2.66
C ILE A 176 32.95 12.76 2.24
N LYS A 177 31.76 13.03 1.74
CA LYS A 177 31.35 14.41 1.37
C LYS A 177 31.44 15.40 2.52
N LEU A 178 31.16 14.97 3.77
CA LEU A 178 31.31 15.81 4.96
C LEU A 178 32.76 16.15 5.28
N LEU A 179 33.71 15.29 4.91
CA LEU A 179 35.15 15.48 5.10
C LEU A 179 35.79 16.39 4.04
N ILE A 180 35.13 16.56 2.90
CA ILE A 180 35.63 17.39 1.80
C ILE A 180 35.21 18.86 2.02
N PRO A 181 36.13 19.82 2.05
CA PRO A 181 35.79 21.23 2.18
C PRO A 181 34.84 21.69 1.09
N LYS A 182 33.81 22.47 1.45
CA LYS A 182 32.74 22.91 0.53
C LYS A 182 33.25 23.60 -0.76
N PHE A 183 34.39 24.31 -0.71
CA PHE A 183 34.97 24.98 -1.88
C PHE A 183 35.48 23.99 -2.95
N LEU A 184 35.93 22.79 -2.56
CA LEU A 184 36.35 21.75 -3.51
C LEU A 184 35.17 21.10 -4.21
N ILE A 185 34.02 20.97 -3.54
CA ILE A 185 32.80 20.38 -4.12
C ILE A 185 32.22 21.27 -5.22
N THR A 186 32.31 22.59 -5.07
CA THR A 186 31.83 23.56 -6.07
C THR A 186 32.71 23.60 -7.33
N THR A 187 33.98 23.27 -7.20
CA THR A 187 34.91 23.22 -8.34
C THR A 187 34.69 21.98 -9.21
N ILE A 188 34.41 20.81 -8.60
CA ILE A 188 34.17 19.54 -9.31
C ILE A 188 32.83 19.54 -10.07
N ARG A 189 31.85 20.33 -9.66
CA ARG A 189 30.54 20.45 -10.37
C ARG A 189 30.56 21.34 -11.60
N LYS A 190 31.68 22.01 -11.89
CA LYS A 190 31.84 22.90 -13.04
C LYS A 190 32.60 22.26 -14.22
N PHE A 191 33.01 21.01 -14.07
CA PHE A 191 33.58 20.16 -15.13
C PHE A 191 32.65 18.93 -15.31
#